data_16ff67dceb4789c0974729b5880a2760
#
_entry.id   16ff67dceb4789c0974729b5880a2760
#
_cell.length_a   1.000
_cell.length_b   1.000
_cell.length_c   1.000
_cell.angle_alpha   90.00
_cell.angle_beta   90.00
_cell.angle_gamma   90.00
#
_symmetry.space_group_name_H-M   'P 1'
#
loop_
_entity.id
_entity.type
_entity.pdbx_description
1 polymer ?
#
loop_
_entity_poly.entity_id
_entity_poly.type
_entity_poly.pdbx_seq_one_letter_code
_entity_poly.pdbx_strand_id
1 'polypeptide(L)'
;MFDEELAKEYGVTCACPAHKVGQVFYADFAKPEGFCDEAWKAIYQYVFALCHMDDKTLLYGDWIQVPGVSINSCNDGIRTVVFKITRLDEESDNLYTTDGIPSGVK
;
A
#
# COMPACT_ATOMS: atom_id res chain seq x y z
N MET A 1 -1.48 13.90 0.97
CA MET A 1 -1.41 14.96 -0.05
C MET A 1 -2.81 15.50 -0.30
N PHE A 2 -2.92 16.74 -0.72
CA PHE A 2 -4.20 17.42 -0.67
C PHE A 2 -4.23 18.49 -1.78
N ASP A 3 -5.13 18.34 -2.73
CA ASP A 3 -5.31 19.33 -3.80
C ASP A 3 -6.26 20.41 -3.30
N GLU A 4 -5.73 21.59 -3.07
CA GLU A 4 -6.49 22.68 -2.44
C GLU A 4 -7.61 23.20 -3.34
N GLU A 5 -7.42 23.22 -4.64
CA GLU A 5 -8.45 23.70 -5.57
C GLU A 5 -9.64 22.75 -5.62
N LEU A 6 -9.37 21.47 -5.76
CA LEU A 6 -10.41 20.45 -5.75
C LEU A 6 -11.11 20.36 -4.40
N ALA A 7 -10.33 20.43 -3.32
CA ALA A 7 -10.89 20.40 -1.98
C ALA A 7 -11.85 21.57 -1.75
N LYS A 8 -11.47 22.75 -2.19
CA LYS A 8 -12.32 23.93 -2.09
C LYS A 8 -13.61 23.80 -2.91
N GLU A 9 -13.49 23.27 -4.12
CA GLU A 9 -14.64 23.05 -5.00
C GLU A 9 -15.65 22.09 -4.39
N TYR A 10 -15.18 21.03 -3.72
CA TYR A 10 -16.03 20.00 -3.15
C TYR A 10 -16.30 20.19 -1.64
N GLY A 11 -15.91 21.34 -1.09
CA GLY A 11 -16.20 21.64 0.30
C GLY A 11 -15.41 20.84 1.32
N VAL A 12 -14.28 20.32 0.94
CA VAL A 12 -13.42 19.52 1.82
C VAL A 12 -12.40 20.44 2.49
N THR A 13 -12.39 20.47 3.82
CA THR A 13 -11.57 21.39 4.58
C THR A 13 -10.45 20.75 5.38
N CYS A 14 -10.35 19.43 5.37
CA CYS A 14 -9.34 18.71 6.15
C CYS A 14 -8.79 17.52 5.35
N ALA A 15 -7.62 17.05 5.76
CA ALA A 15 -7.03 15.84 5.23
C ALA A 15 -7.86 14.62 5.64
N CYS A 16 -7.58 13.47 5.01
CA CYS A 16 -8.28 12.23 5.32
C CYS A 16 -8.14 11.86 6.80
N PRO A 17 -9.25 11.65 7.52
CA PRO A 17 -9.20 11.32 8.94
C PRO A 17 -8.82 9.86 9.21
N ALA A 18 -8.83 9.00 8.17
CA ALA A 18 -8.56 7.57 8.34
C ALA A 18 -7.11 7.27 8.71
N HIS A 19 -6.18 8.10 8.24
CA HIS A 19 -4.75 7.89 8.46
C HIS A 19 -4.05 9.19 8.81
N LYS A 20 -2.92 9.07 9.50
CA LYS A 20 -2.09 10.21 9.91
C LYS A 20 -0.69 10.06 9.31
N VAL A 21 -0.05 11.19 9.06
CA VAL A 21 1.34 11.22 8.61
C VAL A 21 2.22 10.55 9.65
N GLY A 22 3.11 9.69 9.19
CA GLY A 22 4.01 8.95 10.06
C GLY A 22 3.46 7.66 10.64
N GLN A 23 2.20 7.36 10.36
CA GLN A 23 1.59 6.10 10.78
C GLN A 23 2.24 4.92 10.03
N VAL A 24 2.55 3.84 10.73
CA VAL A 24 3.24 2.67 10.18
C VAL A 24 2.36 1.43 10.31
N PHE A 25 2.31 0.65 9.23
CA PHE A 25 1.63 -0.65 9.20
C PHE A 25 2.59 -1.71 8.68
N TYR A 26 2.44 -2.93 9.15
CA TYR A 26 3.15 -4.09 8.62
C TYR A 26 2.15 -4.99 7.93
N ALA A 27 2.49 -5.42 6.73
CA ALA A 27 1.59 -6.24 5.92
C ALA A 27 2.37 -7.31 5.17
N ASP A 28 1.71 -8.43 4.92
CA ASP A 28 2.22 -9.43 3.97
C ASP A 28 1.23 -9.60 2.81
N PHE A 29 0.12 -10.30 3.00
CA PHE A 29 -0.87 -10.46 1.94
C PHE A 29 -2.25 -9.92 2.32
N ALA A 30 -2.53 -9.81 3.61
CA ALA A 30 -3.82 -9.36 4.10
C ALA A 30 -3.75 -7.93 4.59
N LYS A 31 -4.89 -7.24 4.51
CA LYS A 31 -4.98 -5.88 4.99
C LYS A 31 -4.65 -5.83 6.49
N PRO A 32 -3.70 -4.98 6.91
CA PRO A 32 -3.45 -4.78 8.34
C PRO A 32 -4.68 -4.25 9.05
N GLU A 33 -4.83 -4.60 10.32
CA GLU A 33 -5.92 -4.09 11.13
C GLU A 33 -5.84 -2.57 11.23
N GLY A 34 -6.97 -1.90 11.05
CA GLY A 34 -7.05 -0.45 11.09
C GLY A 34 -6.67 0.25 9.81
N PHE A 35 -6.29 -0.49 8.77
CA PHE A 35 -5.95 0.09 7.48
C PHE A 35 -7.23 0.34 6.66
N CYS A 36 -7.26 1.46 5.95
CA CYS A 36 -8.41 1.84 5.14
C CYS A 36 -8.62 0.86 3.98
N ASP A 37 -9.85 0.39 3.79
CA ASP A 37 -10.19 -0.55 2.72
C ASP A 37 -9.91 0.00 1.32
N GLU A 38 -10.25 1.25 1.07
CA GLU A 38 -10.02 1.87 -0.24
C GLU A 38 -8.53 2.07 -0.51
N ALA A 39 -7.76 2.40 0.52
CA ALA A 39 -6.32 2.48 0.37
C ALA A 39 -5.72 1.11 0.08
N TRP A 40 -6.20 0.07 0.76
CA TRP A 40 -5.71 -1.29 0.54
C TRP A 40 -6.00 -1.78 -0.88
N LYS A 41 -7.18 -1.51 -1.38
CA LYS A 41 -7.53 -1.84 -2.77
C LYS A 41 -6.61 -1.17 -3.78
N ALA A 42 -6.19 0.05 -3.50
CA ALA A 42 -5.32 0.80 -4.40
C ALA A 42 -3.88 0.29 -4.38
N ILE A 43 -3.36 -0.11 -3.22
CA ILE A 43 -1.94 -0.44 -3.06
C ILE A 43 -1.62 -1.92 -3.01
N TYR A 44 -2.62 -2.79 -2.86
CA TYR A 44 -2.37 -4.23 -2.66
C TYR A 44 -1.51 -4.85 -3.75
N GLN A 45 -1.74 -4.48 -5.00
CA GLN A 45 -0.96 -5.02 -6.12
C GLN A 45 0.54 -4.72 -5.97
N TYR A 46 0.88 -3.58 -5.40
CA TYR A 46 2.29 -3.21 -5.16
C TYR A 46 2.86 -3.94 -3.96
N VAL A 47 2.05 -4.16 -2.94
CA VAL A 47 2.44 -4.99 -1.79
C VAL A 47 2.75 -6.41 -2.28
N PHE A 48 1.86 -6.97 -3.08
CA PHE A 48 2.05 -8.30 -3.66
C PHE A 48 3.32 -8.36 -4.52
N ALA A 49 3.50 -7.36 -5.38
CA ALA A 49 4.66 -7.30 -6.27
C ALA A 49 5.97 -7.23 -5.50
N LEU A 50 6.03 -6.39 -4.46
CA LEU A 50 7.23 -6.27 -3.64
C LEU A 50 7.54 -7.57 -2.89
N CYS A 51 6.51 -8.33 -2.51
CA CYS A 51 6.71 -9.60 -1.81
C CYS A 51 7.21 -10.72 -2.73
N HIS A 52 6.88 -10.67 -4.02
CA HIS A 52 7.06 -11.82 -4.91
C HIS A 52 7.95 -11.57 -6.13
N MET A 53 8.22 -10.33 -6.48
CA MET A 53 9.03 -10.00 -7.65
C MET A 53 10.43 -9.61 -7.25
N ASP A 54 11.36 -9.68 -8.20
CA ASP A 54 12.70 -9.15 -7.94
C ASP A 54 12.68 -7.62 -7.93
N ASP A 55 13.71 -7.04 -7.34
CA ASP A 55 13.75 -5.60 -7.13
C ASP A 55 13.78 -4.79 -8.43
N LYS A 56 14.36 -5.35 -9.47
CA LYS A 56 14.56 -4.61 -10.72
C LYS A 56 13.30 -4.55 -11.56
N THR A 57 12.45 -5.57 -11.46
CA THR A 57 11.24 -5.66 -12.27
C THR A 57 10.26 -4.55 -11.95
N LEU A 58 10.22 -4.10 -10.70
CA LEU A 58 9.28 -3.08 -10.26
C LEU A 58 9.77 -1.65 -10.47
N LEU A 59 11.00 -1.45 -10.91
CA LEU A 59 11.52 -0.11 -11.15
C LEU A 59 10.83 0.53 -12.33
N TYR A 60 10.48 1.81 -12.21
CA TYR A 60 9.76 2.53 -13.24
C TYR A 60 10.00 4.03 -13.17
N GLY A 61 10.86 4.54 -14.05
CA GLY A 61 11.06 5.97 -14.25
C GLY A 61 11.33 6.75 -12.98
N ASP A 62 10.68 7.89 -12.86
CA ASP A 62 10.80 8.76 -11.69
C ASP A 62 9.92 8.35 -10.52
N TRP A 63 9.06 7.41 -10.74
CA TRP A 63 8.08 6.98 -9.75
C TRP A 63 8.64 5.91 -8.81
N ILE A 64 9.08 4.79 -9.36
CA ILE A 64 9.63 3.68 -8.57
C ILE A 64 11.12 3.59 -8.89
N GLN A 65 11.92 4.24 -8.06
CA GLN A 65 13.36 4.41 -8.32
C GLN A 65 14.23 3.54 -7.44
N VAL A 66 13.74 3.14 -6.27
CA VAL A 66 14.55 2.42 -5.29
C VAL A 66 14.09 0.97 -5.21
N PRO A 67 15.02 0.01 -5.36
CA PRO A 67 14.66 -1.40 -5.21
C PRO A 67 14.00 -1.69 -3.87
N GLY A 68 12.87 -2.40 -3.90
CA GLY A 68 12.15 -2.77 -2.70
C GLY A 68 11.26 -1.68 -2.11
N VAL A 69 11.13 -0.54 -2.79
CA VAL A 69 10.32 0.59 -2.30
C VAL A 69 9.37 1.05 -3.40
N SER A 70 8.11 1.24 -3.05
CA SER A 70 7.12 1.80 -3.96
C SER A 70 6.37 2.94 -3.27
N ILE A 71 6.09 4.00 -4.01
CA ILE A 71 5.31 5.14 -3.52
C ILE A 71 3.95 5.09 -4.20
N ASN A 72 2.92 4.90 -3.42
CA ASN A 72 1.57 4.71 -3.92
C ASN A 72 0.59 5.55 -3.11
N SER A 73 -0.63 5.64 -3.56
CA SER A 73 -1.65 6.42 -2.90
C SER A 73 -2.97 5.67 -2.84
N CYS A 74 -3.87 6.14 -1.98
CA CYS A 74 -5.23 5.62 -1.92
C CYS A 74 -6.03 6.08 -3.15
N ASN A 75 -7.27 5.60 -3.25
CA ASN A 75 -8.16 5.93 -4.37
C ASN A 75 -8.84 7.30 -4.25
N ASP A 76 -8.77 7.94 -3.08
CA ASP A 76 -9.38 9.25 -2.89
C ASP A 76 -8.55 10.32 -3.58
N GLY A 77 -9.10 10.92 -4.62
CA GLY A 77 -8.41 11.95 -5.39
C GLY A 77 -8.46 13.33 -4.78
N ILE A 78 -9.26 13.53 -3.74
CA ILE A 78 -9.40 14.83 -3.06
C ILE A 78 -8.55 14.87 -1.80
N ARG A 79 -8.73 13.87 -0.92
CA ARG A 79 -7.97 13.74 0.33
C ARG A 79 -6.98 12.59 0.21
N THR A 80 -6.10 12.68 -0.75
CA THR A 80 -5.19 11.59 -1.10
C THR A 80 -4.19 11.32 0.01
N VAL A 81 -4.10 10.07 0.41
CA VAL A 81 -3.08 9.59 1.35
C VAL A 81 -2.00 8.88 0.56
N VAL A 82 -0.76 9.28 0.77
CA VAL A 82 0.42 8.70 0.11
C VAL A 82 1.10 7.74 1.04
N PHE A 83 1.43 6.55 0.53
CA PHE A 83 2.09 5.49 1.27
C PHE A 83 3.46 5.21 0.69
N LYS A 84 4.44 5.09 1.56
CA LYS A 84 5.75 4.53 1.19
C LYS A 84 5.74 3.07 1.60
N ILE A 85 5.81 2.19 0.62
CA ILE A 85 5.78 0.74 0.83
C ILE A 85 7.21 0.24 0.70
N THR A 86 7.74 -0.32 1.79
CA THR A 86 9.11 -0.83 1.82
C THR A 86 9.09 -2.31 2.14
N ARG A 87 9.74 -3.11 1.30
CA ARG A 87 9.91 -4.53 1.56
C ARG A 87 10.95 -4.70 2.66
N LEU A 88 10.63 -5.52 3.65
CA LEU A 88 11.58 -5.88 4.69
C LEU A 88 12.31 -7.18 4.30
N ASP A 89 13.52 -7.36 4.81
CA ASP A 89 14.29 -8.59 4.62
C ASP A 89 13.87 -9.66 5.64
N GLU A 90 12.59 -9.71 5.94
CA GLU A 90 12.00 -10.66 6.88
C GLU A 90 11.00 -11.54 6.17
N GLU A 91 10.94 -12.79 6.56
CA GLU A 91 9.92 -13.70 6.06
C GLU A 91 8.64 -13.54 6.86
N SER A 92 7.51 -13.69 6.15
CA SER A 92 6.21 -13.67 6.80
C SER A 92 6.00 -14.92 7.64
N ASP A 93 5.34 -14.76 8.79
CA ASP A 93 4.90 -15.88 9.61
C ASP A 93 3.71 -16.61 8.99
N ASN A 94 3.08 -16.02 7.97
CA ASN A 94 1.98 -16.64 7.25
C ASN A 94 2.51 -17.59 6.20
N LEU A 95 2.26 -18.86 6.39
CA LEU A 95 2.74 -19.90 5.49
C LEU A 95 1.73 -20.18 4.39
N TYR A 96 2.08 -19.84 3.17
CA TYR A 96 1.28 -20.14 1.97
C TYR A 96 1.91 -21.28 1.19
N THR A 97 2.46 -22.24 1.92
CA THR A 97 2.93 -23.48 1.35
C THR A 97 1.78 -24.49 1.38
N THR A 98 1.98 -25.59 0.67
CA THR A 98 0.99 -26.65 0.65
C THR A 98 0.63 -27.17 2.03
N ASP A 99 1.59 -27.18 2.94
CA ASP A 99 1.39 -27.68 4.31
C ASP A 99 0.62 -26.70 5.19
N GLY A 100 0.75 -25.40 4.93
CA GLY A 100 0.11 -24.36 5.73
C GLY A 100 -1.19 -23.85 5.14
N ILE A 101 -1.51 -24.21 3.89
CA ILE A 101 -2.68 -23.70 3.19
C ILE A 101 -3.81 -24.71 3.27
N PRO A 102 -5.02 -24.28 3.66
CA PRO A 102 -6.17 -25.15 3.62
C PRO A 102 -6.40 -25.72 2.23
N SER A 103 -6.92 -26.93 2.17
CA SER A 103 -7.24 -27.57 0.91
C SER A 103 -8.20 -26.68 0.10
N GLY A 104 -7.90 -26.51 -1.17
CA GLY A 104 -8.72 -25.68 -2.07
C GLY A 104 -8.21 -24.26 -2.24
N VAL A 105 -7.21 -23.86 -1.51
CA VAL A 105 -6.62 -22.51 -1.62
C VAL A 105 -5.41 -22.51 -2.54
N LYS A 106 -4.94 -23.63 -2.89
CA LYS A 106 -3.74 -23.80 -3.71
C LYS A 106 -3.95 -23.36 -5.15
#